data_9239b822d9bf5bc0a061929e3a08806d
#
_entry.id   9239b822d9bf5bc0a061929e3a08806d
#
_cell.length_a   1.000
_cell.length_b   1.000
_cell.length_c   1.000
_cell.angle_alpha   90.00
_cell.angle_beta   90.00
_cell.angle_gamma   90.00
#
_symmetry.space_group_name_H-M   'P 1'
#
loop_
_entity.id
_entity.type
_entity.pdbx_description
1 polymer ?
#
loop_
_entity_poly.entity_id
_entity_poly.type
_entity_poly.pdbx_seq_one_letter_code
_entity_poly.pdbx_strand_id
1 'polypeptide(L)'
;AEDSYRSGVWQPTKELTGGIAQAQRNQYDFGHLFAGEFRQIDSDDNPTGELIYSFSPKTYLVVGNLDEFLTENGVNVSRLGAFELLRRNLQNPEILTFDELYHRASFIVANNEQHNTFDSRVLEDGDFPYEGIDEEDGDFSYEGDDEEDCDIPF
;
A
#
# COMPACT_ATOMS: atom_id res chain seq x y z
N ALA A 1 24.58 6.59 -0.56
CA ALA A 1 25.63 6.02 0.31
C ALA A 1 26.84 6.92 0.27
N GLU A 2 27.30 7.43 1.43
CA GLU A 2 28.39 8.42 1.47
C GLU A 2 29.76 7.75 1.39
N ASP A 3 29.98 6.69 2.16
CA ASP A 3 31.27 6.03 2.27
C ASP A 3 31.17 4.50 2.25
N SER A 4 32.25 3.88 1.80
CA SER A 4 32.41 2.43 1.89
C SER A 4 32.92 2.06 3.29
N TYR A 5 32.12 1.33 4.06
CA TYR A 5 32.56 0.77 5.35
C TYR A 5 33.68 -0.27 5.18
N ARG A 6 33.56 -1.08 4.13
CA ARG A 6 34.54 -2.07 3.66
C ARG A 6 34.40 -2.17 2.15
N SER A 7 35.37 -2.81 1.51
CA SER A 7 35.27 -3.09 0.07
C SER A 7 33.94 -3.77 -0.27
N GLY A 8 33.13 -3.12 -1.13
CA GLY A 8 31.82 -3.61 -1.57
C GLY A 8 30.68 -3.45 -0.57
N VAL A 9 30.92 -2.88 0.63
CA VAL A 9 29.88 -2.64 1.65
C VAL A 9 29.70 -1.13 1.84
N TRP A 10 28.58 -0.62 1.39
CA TRP A 10 28.24 0.82 1.49
C TRP A 10 27.33 1.09 2.68
N GLN A 11 27.62 2.17 3.39
CA GLN A 11 26.76 2.63 4.47
C GLN A 11 25.59 3.44 3.93
N PRO A 12 24.39 3.35 4.55
CA PRO A 12 23.32 4.30 4.29
C PRO A 12 23.77 5.70 4.67
N THR A 13 23.22 6.72 4.01
CA THR A 13 23.47 8.11 4.38
C THR A 13 22.89 8.43 5.76
N LYS A 14 23.38 9.50 6.38
CA LYS A 14 22.85 9.97 7.65
C LYS A 14 21.40 10.44 7.51
N GLU A 15 21.04 11.04 6.37
CA GLU A 15 19.68 11.45 6.05
C GLU A 15 18.75 10.24 5.95
N LEU A 16 19.17 9.19 5.24
CA LEU A 16 18.36 7.97 5.11
C LEU A 16 18.14 7.29 6.45
N THR A 17 19.17 7.11 7.25
CA THR A 17 19.04 6.50 8.58
C THR A 17 18.23 7.37 9.54
N GLY A 18 18.38 8.69 9.47
CA GLY A 18 17.57 9.65 10.24
C GLY A 18 16.10 9.59 9.83
N GLY A 19 15.81 9.55 8.53
CA GLY A 19 14.46 9.41 8.00
C GLY A 19 13.78 8.11 8.44
N ILE A 20 14.50 6.99 8.42
CA ILE A 20 14.00 5.70 8.92
C ILE A 20 13.64 5.81 10.41
N ALA A 21 14.55 6.34 11.23
CA ALA A 21 14.31 6.48 12.66
C ALA A 21 13.11 7.40 12.96
N GLN A 22 12.96 8.50 12.22
CA GLN A 22 11.83 9.41 12.35
C GLN A 22 10.52 8.75 11.93
N ALA A 23 10.51 8.02 10.81
CA ALA A 23 9.33 7.31 10.33
C ALA A 23 8.86 6.24 11.34
N GLN A 24 9.79 5.49 11.93
CA GLN A 24 9.51 4.52 12.99
C GLN A 24 8.96 5.19 14.26
N ARG A 25 9.53 6.33 14.65
CA ARG A 25 9.02 7.11 15.79
C ARG A 25 7.61 7.63 15.53
N ASN A 26 7.36 8.19 14.36
CA ASN A 26 6.04 8.69 13.98
C ASN A 26 4.98 7.57 13.99
N GLN A 27 5.34 6.37 13.52
CA GLN A 27 4.44 5.22 13.55
C GLN A 27 4.11 4.79 14.99
N TYR A 28 5.12 4.76 15.85
CA TYR A 28 4.92 4.45 17.26
C TYR A 28 3.99 5.47 17.93
N ASP A 29 4.25 6.77 17.74
CA ASP A 29 3.44 7.82 18.31
C ASP A 29 2.00 7.81 17.76
N PHE A 30 1.84 7.57 16.45
CA PHE A 30 0.52 7.40 15.81
C PHE A 30 -0.25 6.23 16.41
N GLY A 31 0.40 5.07 16.58
CA GLY A 31 -0.22 3.89 17.18
C GLY A 31 -0.68 4.14 18.63
N HIS A 32 0.02 5.00 19.38
CA HIS A 32 -0.36 5.35 20.75
C HIS A 32 -1.48 6.39 20.81
N LEU A 33 -1.46 7.38 19.92
CA LEU A 33 -2.48 8.44 19.86
C LEU A 33 -3.82 7.92 19.32
N PHE A 34 -3.78 6.99 18.38
CA PHE A 34 -4.95 6.47 17.66
C PHE A 34 -5.22 4.99 17.97
N ALA A 35 -4.78 4.51 19.14
CA ALA A 35 -5.07 3.16 19.59
C ALA A 35 -6.57 3.00 19.83
N GLY A 36 -7.29 2.53 18.82
CA GLY A 36 -8.72 2.30 18.86
C GLY A 36 -9.53 3.25 17.98
N GLU A 37 -10.52 3.90 18.58
CA GLU A 37 -11.50 4.73 17.90
C GLU A 37 -11.04 6.20 17.86
N PHE A 38 -10.94 6.77 16.66
CA PHE A 38 -10.73 8.20 16.47
C PHE A 38 -11.99 8.85 15.92
N ARG A 39 -12.50 9.87 16.63
CA ARG A 39 -13.65 10.67 16.19
C ARG A 39 -13.17 11.86 15.39
N GLN A 40 -13.62 11.94 14.16
CA GLN A 40 -13.32 13.09 13.32
C GLN A 40 -14.10 14.31 13.81
N ILE A 41 -13.41 15.45 13.90
CA ILE A 41 -14.00 16.75 14.21
C ILE A 41 -13.93 17.66 12.99
N ASP A 42 -14.90 18.56 12.84
CA ASP A 42 -14.91 19.60 11.80
C ASP A 42 -14.03 20.81 12.17
N SER A 43 -14.05 21.85 11.32
CA SER A 43 -13.27 23.07 11.52
C SER A 43 -13.72 23.89 12.75
N ASP A 44 -14.90 23.62 13.31
CA ASP A 44 -15.48 24.30 14.45
C ASP A 44 -15.43 23.42 15.72
N ASP A 45 -14.58 22.39 15.73
CA ASP A 45 -14.37 21.42 16.81
C ASP A 45 -15.62 20.55 17.12
N ASN A 46 -16.61 20.46 16.23
CA ASN A 46 -17.76 19.59 16.43
C ASN A 46 -17.49 18.18 15.88
N PRO A 47 -17.99 17.12 16.55
CA PRO A 47 -17.91 15.75 16.03
C PRO A 47 -18.69 15.63 14.71
N THR A 48 -18.05 15.12 13.65
CA THR A 48 -18.71 14.86 12.36
C THR A 48 -19.60 13.62 12.36
N GLY A 49 -19.48 12.78 13.39
CA GLY A 49 -20.15 11.49 13.47
C GLY A 49 -19.37 10.36 12.76
N GLU A 50 -18.27 10.68 12.10
CA GLU A 50 -17.40 9.68 11.47
C GLU A 50 -16.41 9.09 12.46
N LEU A 51 -16.29 7.76 12.43
CA LEU A 51 -15.36 7.00 13.24
C LEU A 51 -14.27 6.38 12.35
N ILE A 52 -13.02 6.64 12.71
CA ILE A 52 -11.85 6.09 12.01
C ILE A 52 -11.17 5.10 12.95
N TYR A 53 -10.90 3.91 12.44
CA TYR A 53 -10.17 2.87 13.17
C TYR A 53 -8.81 2.66 12.54
N SER A 54 -7.77 2.62 13.36
CA SER A 54 -6.41 2.29 12.93
C SER A 54 -5.97 0.97 13.53
N PHE A 55 -5.90 -0.08 12.70
CA PHE A 55 -5.45 -1.40 13.15
C PHE A 55 -3.94 -1.63 12.96
N SER A 56 -3.39 -1.20 11.83
CA SER A 56 -1.99 -1.42 11.51
C SER A 56 -1.53 -0.42 10.44
N PRO A 57 -1.16 0.80 10.86
CA PRO A 57 -0.73 1.83 9.92
C PRO A 57 0.56 1.41 9.22
N LYS A 58 0.57 1.48 7.90
CA LYS A 58 1.78 1.33 7.09
C LYS A 58 2.48 2.68 6.98
N THR A 59 3.79 2.65 7.13
CA THR A 59 4.62 3.84 7.00
C THR A 59 5.47 3.74 5.75
N TYR A 60 5.49 4.80 4.97
CA TYR A 60 6.30 4.93 3.76
C TYR A 60 7.32 6.03 3.97
N LEU A 61 8.55 5.78 3.54
CA LEU A 61 9.63 6.76 3.48
C LEU A 61 10.00 6.97 2.02
N VAL A 62 9.68 8.14 1.47
CA VAL A 62 10.04 8.48 0.08
C VAL A 62 11.33 9.28 0.11
N VAL A 63 12.37 8.78 -0.53
CA VAL A 63 13.72 9.39 -0.50
C VAL A 63 14.44 9.20 -1.83
N GLY A 64 15.19 10.25 -2.25
CA GLY A 64 16.12 10.18 -3.36
C GLY A 64 15.52 9.73 -4.70
N ASN A 65 16.42 9.38 -5.60
CA ASN A 65 16.09 8.89 -6.94
C ASN A 65 17.08 7.77 -7.29
N LEU A 66 16.67 6.77 -8.06
CA LEU A 66 17.56 5.69 -8.52
C LEU A 66 18.68 6.20 -9.43
N ASP A 67 18.52 7.38 -10.04
CA ASP A 67 19.58 8.04 -10.81
C ASP A 67 20.82 8.35 -9.98
N GLU A 68 20.73 8.45 -8.66
CA GLU A 68 21.87 8.63 -7.75
C GLU A 68 22.87 7.47 -7.81
N PHE A 69 22.45 6.32 -8.31
CA PHE A 69 23.32 5.16 -8.52
C PHE A 69 23.93 5.10 -9.91
N LEU A 70 23.57 6.04 -10.81
CA LEU A 70 24.16 6.13 -12.14
C LEU A 70 25.54 6.81 -12.06
N THR A 71 26.46 6.30 -12.89
CA THR A 71 27.78 6.87 -13.13
C THR A 71 27.99 7.05 -14.62
N GLU A 72 29.03 7.71 -15.04
CA GLU A 72 29.39 7.87 -16.46
C GLU A 72 29.52 6.53 -17.20
N ASN A 73 29.85 5.45 -16.49
CA ASN A 73 30.06 4.12 -17.05
C ASN A 73 28.89 3.14 -16.78
N GLY A 74 27.76 3.63 -16.32
CA GLY A 74 26.57 2.83 -15.99
C GLY A 74 26.24 2.78 -14.50
N VAL A 75 25.42 1.82 -14.10
CA VAL A 75 24.93 1.72 -12.73
C VAL A 75 26.04 1.22 -11.78
N ASN A 76 26.19 1.89 -10.64
CA ASN A 76 27.03 1.39 -9.55
C ASN A 76 26.29 0.26 -8.81
N VAL A 77 26.48 -0.96 -9.31
CA VAL A 77 25.79 -2.17 -8.81
C VAL A 77 26.04 -2.41 -7.32
N SER A 78 27.23 -2.06 -6.82
CA SER A 78 27.58 -2.26 -5.41
C SER A 78 26.80 -1.32 -4.48
N ARG A 79 26.65 -0.05 -4.86
CA ARG A 79 25.85 0.94 -4.11
C ARG A 79 24.37 0.61 -4.17
N LEU A 80 23.86 0.33 -5.37
CA LEU A 80 22.46 -0.05 -5.56
C LEU A 80 22.14 -1.33 -4.79
N GLY A 81 23.00 -2.34 -4.86
CA GLY A 81 22.85 -3.59 -4.12
C GLY A 81 22.79 -3.40 -2.61
N ALA A 82 23.62 -2.50 -2.04
CA ALA A 82 23.56 -2.17 -0.63
C ALA A 82 22.24 -1.48 -0.22
N PHE A 83 21.72 -0.57 -1.06
CA PHE A 83 20.43 0.06 -0.87
C PHE A 83 19.28 -0.96 -0.94
N GLU A 84 19.29 -1.83 -1.95
CA GLU A 84 18.28 -2.89 -2.12
C GLU A 84 18.26 -3.88 -0.95
N LEU A 85 19.43 -4.28 -0.46
CA LEU A 85 19.54 -5.15 0.70
C LEU A 85 18.98 -4.48 1.97
N LEU A 86 19.25 -3.19 2.16
CA LEU A 86 18.71 -2.44 3.28
C LEU A 86 17.19 -2.42 3.23
N ARG A 87 16.59 -1.97 2.12
CA ARG A 87 15.14 -1.80 2.02
C ARG A 87 14.37 -3.11 2.06
N ARG A 88 14.91 -4.20 1.52
CA ARG A 88 14.27 -5.53 1.55
C ARG A 88 14.25 -6.15 2.95
N ASN A 89 15.22 -5.84 3.77
CA ASN A 89 15.31 -6.36 5.14
C ASN A 89 14.65 -5.44 6.17
N LEU A 90 14.21 -4.25 5.78
CA LEU A 90 13.48 -3.34 6.64
C LEU A 90 11.98 -3.57 6.48
N GLN A 91 11.33 -4.04 7.54
CA GLN A 91 9.89 -4.32 7.52
C GLN A 91 9.06 -3.03 7.53
N ASN A 92 9.56 -2.00 8.24
CA ASN A 92 8.88 -0.74 8.43
C ASN A 92 9.89 0.38 8.74
N PRO A 93 9.86 1.52 8.05
CA PRO A 93 8.98 1.90 6.92
C PRO A 93 9.32 1.17 5.60
N GLU A 94 8.36 1.09 4.67
CA GLU A 94 8.65 0.74 3.28
C GLU A 94 9.37 1.92 2.62
N ILE A 95 10.58 1.68 2.09
CA ILE A 95 11.38 2.72 1.45
C ILE A 95 11.09 2.73 -0.05
N LEU A 96 10.70 3.89 -0.57
CA LEU A 96 10.45 4.15 -1.98
C LEU A 96 11.32 5.31 -2.45
N THR A 97 11.69 5.29 -3.72
CA THR A 97 12.30 6.46 -4.37
C THR A 97 11.22 7.29 -5.09
N PHE A 98 11.52 8.55 -5.41
CA PHE A 98 10.56 9.44 -6.09
C PHE A 98 10.19 8.93 -7.49
N ASP A 99 11.13 8.36 -8.22
CA ASP A 99 10.89 7.75 -9.53
C ASP A 99 10.00 6.51 -9.45
N GLU A 100 10.21 5.64 -8.45
CA GLU A 100 9.31 4.50 -8.20
C GLU A 100 7.89 4.95 -7.84
N LEU A 101 7.75 5.98 -7.00
CA LEU A 101 6.46 6.55 -6.65
C LEU A 101 5.77 7.14 -7.89
N TYR A 102 6.51 7.87 -8.72
CA TYR A 102 6.01 8.43 -9.97
C TYR A 102 5.52 7.34 -10.93
N HIS A 103 6.30 6.26 -11.10
CA HIS A 103 5.89 5.14 -11.93
C HIS A 103 4.62 4.46 -11.43
N ARG A 104 4.50 4.23 -10.12
CA ARG A 104 3.27 3.68 -9.51
C ARG A 104 2.07 4.58 -9.76
N ALA A 105 2.21 5.88 -9.56
CA ALA A 105 1.15 6.86 -9.80
C ALA A 105 0.73 6.91 -11.28
N SER A 106 1.69 6.96 -12.19
CA SER A 106 1.45 6.98 -13.64
C SER A 106 0.69 5.74 -14.11
N PHE A 107 1.04 4.57 -13.56
CA PHE A 107 0.34 3.32 -13.86
C PHE A 107 -1.12 3.34 -13.40
N ILE A 108 -1.40 3.89 -12.22
CA ILE A 108 -2.77 4.00 -11.71
C ILE A 108 -3.60 4.94 -12.59
N VAL A 109 -3.05 6.10 -12.97
CA VAL A 109 -3.74 7.07 -13.84
C VAL A 109 -4.04 6.45 -15.21
N ALA A 110 -3.05 5.81 -15.84
CA ALA A 110 -3.24 5.18 -17.15
C ALA A 110 -4.31 4.08 -17.14
N ASN A 111 -4.37 3.29 -16.06
CA ASN A 111 -5.40 2.26 -15.93
C ASN A 111 -6.80 2.84 -15.69
N ASN A 112 -6.93 3.91 -14.91
CA ASN A 112 -8.21 4.57 -14.69
C ASN A 112 -8.76 5.22 -15.99
N GLU A 113 -7.89 5.76 -16.83
CA GLU A 113 -8.32 6.29 -18.13
C GLU A 113 -8.86 5.19 -19.07
N GLN A 114 -8.27 4.01 -19.03
CA GLN A 114 -8.76 2.86 -19.81
C GLN A 114 -10.11 2.34 -19.31
N HIS A 115 -10.33 2.30 -18.00
CA HIS A 115 -11.62 1.90 -17.42
C HIS A 115 -12.74 2.90 -17.76
N ASN A 116 -12.47 4.18 -17.68
CA ASN A 116 -13.47 5.22 -18.03
C ASN A 116 -13.85 5.21 -19.52
N THR A 117 -12.94 4.84 -20.42
CA THR A 117 -13.26 4.70 -21.85
C THR A 117 -14.04 3.43 -22.16
N PHE A 118 -13.95 2.39 -21.34
CA PHE A 118 -14.73 1.17 -21.50
C PHE A 118 -16.18 1.38 -21.03
N ASP A 119 -16.38 2.03 -19.91
CA ASP A 119 -17.71 2.26 -19.33
C ASP A 119 -18.57 3.22 -20.19
N SER A 120 -17.93 4.22 -20.82
CA SER A 120 -18.63 5.13 -21.74
C SER A 120 -19.08 4.47 -23.05
N ARG A 121 -18.43 3.40 -23.50
CA ARG A 121 -18.84 2.66 -24.73
C ARG A 121 -19.99 1.70 -24.46
N VAL A 122 -20.09 1.17 -23.25
CA VAL A 122 -21.18 0.24 -22.88
C VAL A 122 -22.52 0.96 -22.71
N LEU A 123 -22.49 2.27 -22.45
CA LEU A 123 -23.71 3.08 -22.30
C LEU A 123 -24.28 3.63 -23.62
N GLU A 124 -23.51 3.63 -24.73
CA GLU A 124 -23.97 4.10 -26.04
C GLU A 124 -24.65 3.02 -26.90
N ASP A 125 -24.36 1.75 -26.69
CA ASP A 125 -25.01 0.64 -27.40
C ASP A 125 -26.09 0.00 -26.52
N GLY A 126 -27.26 0.66 -26.48
CA GLY A 126 -28.43 0.21 -25.72
C GLY A 126 -29.20 -0.98 -26.35
N ASP A 127 -28.49 -2.05 -26.72
CA ASP A 127 -29.08 -3.32 -27.11
C ASP A 127 -28.51 -4.44 -26.22
N PHE A 128 -29.10 -4.60 -25.03
CA PHE A 128 -28.99 -5.86 -24.31
C PHE A 128 -30.03 -6.83 -24.86
N PRO A 129 -29.62 -7.91 -25.51
CA PRO A 129 -30.56 -9.00 -25.80
C PRO A 129 -30.91 -9.68 -24.48
N TYR A 130 -32.05 -9.32 -23.89
CA TYR A 130 -32.69 -10.14 -22.88
C TYR A 130 -33.21 -11.41 -23.57
N GLU A 131 -32.39 -12.44 -23.70
CA GLU A 131 -32.87 -13.78 -23.87
C GLU A 131 -33.40 -14.27 -22.52
N GLY A 132 -34.70 -14.58 -22.51
CA GLY A 132 -35.42 -14.98 -21.31
C GLY A 132 -34.77 -16.22 -20.68
N ILE A 133 -34.44 -16.11 -19.41
CA ILE A 133 -34.13 -17.26 -18.56
C ILE A 133 -35.47 -17.82 -18.14
N ASP A 134 -35.83 -18.96 -18.71
CA ASP A 134 -36.98 -19.78 -18.29
C ASP A 134 -36.76 -20.13 -16.80
N GLU A 135 -37.68 -19.70 -15.95
CA GLU A 135 -37.75 -20.08 -14.54
C GLU A 135 -38.10 -21.60 -14.48
N GLU A 136 -37.08 -22.45 -14.40
CA GLU A 136 -37.27 -23.80 -13.91
C GLU A 136 -37.24 -23.78 -12.38
N ASP A 137 -38.44 -24.03 -11.81
CA ASP A 137 -38.69 -24.25 -10.39
C ASP A 137 -37.80 -25.38 -9.84
N GLY A 138 -36.64 -25.04 -9.30
CA GLY A 138 -35.78 -25.93 -8.53
C GLY A 138 -36.10 -25.86 -7.04
N ASP A 139 -36.96 -26.77 -6.61
CA ASP A 139 -37.26 -27.05 -5.19
C ASP A 139 -35.96 -27.47 -4.46
N PHE A 140 -35.34 -26.57 -3.75
CA PHE A 140 -34.14 -26.83 -2.97
C PHE A 140 -34.53 -27.01 -1.50
N SER A 141 -34.83 -28.25 -1.11
CA SER A 141 -35.02 -28.63 0.29
C SER A 141 -33.68 -28.63 1.02
N TYR A 142 -33.56 -27.72 2.01
CA TYR A 142 -32.49 -27.77 3.01
C TYR A 142 -32.79 -28.88 4.01
N GLU A 143 -32.03 -29.98 3.93
CA GLU A 143 -31.86 -30.87 5.09
C GLU A 143 -30.76 -30.28 5.97
N GLY A 144 -31.11 -29.95 7.21
CA GLY A 144 -30.17 -29.52 8.22
C GLY A 144 -29.41 -30.72 8.77
N ASP A 145 -28.10 -30.58 8.89
CA ASP A 145 -27.26 -31.49 9.67
C ASP A 145 -26.38 -30.69 10.63
N ASP A 146 -26.70 -30.94 11.88
CA ASP A 146 -25.86 -31.12 13.06
C ASP A 146 -24.76 -30.11 13.43
N GLU A 147 -25.04 -29.51 14.58
CA GLU A 147 -24.14 -28.79 15.48
C GLU A 147 -22.93 -29.67 15.84
N GLU A 148 -21.74 -29.34 15.35
CA GLU A 148 -20.49 -29.80 15.99
C GLU A 148 -19.86 -28.65 16.78
N ASP A 149 -19.91 -28.82 18.10
CA ASP A 149 -19.17 -28.05 19.10
C ASP A 149 -17.67 -28.04 18.80
N CYS A 150 -17.13 -26.90 18.37
CA CYS A 150 -15.68 -26.65 18.35
C CYS A 150 -15.25 -25.96 19.63
N ASP A 151 -14.87 -26.74 20.63
CA ASP A 151 -14.07 -26.30 21.76
C ASP A 151 -12.71 -25.78 21.29
N ILE A 152 -12.48 -24.48 21.40
CA ILE A 152 -11.18 -23.85 21.20
C ILE A 152 -10.53 -23.68 22.58
N PRO A 153 -9.41 -24.36 22.88
CA PRO A 153 -8.66 -24.11 24.10
C PRO A 153 -7.80 -22.84 23.97
N PHE A 154 -7.82 -22.02 25.00
CA PHE A 154 -6.96 -20.87 25.24
C PHE A 154 -5.48 -21.27 25.46
#